data_99dc028657556f7860387a07f7afd54f
#
_entry.id   99dc028657556f7860387a07f7afd54f
#
_cell.length_a   1.000
_cell.length_b   1.000
_cell.length_c   1.000
_cell.angle_alpha   90.00
_cell.angle_beta   90.00
_cell.angle_gamma   90.00
#
_symmetry.space_group_name_H-M   'P 1'
#
loop_
_entity.id
_entity.type
_entity.pdbx_description
1 polymer ?
#
loop_
_entity_poly.entity_id
_entity_poly.type
_entity_poly.pdbx_seq_one_letter_code
_entity_poly.pdbx_strand_id
1 'polypeptide(L)'
;MSSKKKGYRVERKVRLLFEKYGWKVIRAGASLGEADLICIKNKKCILLQVKSTRKKVLYFYGDLVKEIEGFPFFLVVDFGYGNIRILKPEEKIFPDSGMLLKDFLEKDKI
;
A
#
# COMPACT_ATOMS: atom_id res chain seq x y z
N MET A 1 -5.33 -16.07 16.53
CA MET A 1 -5.08 -15.93 15.11
C MET A 1 -3.72 -15.31 14.87
N SER A 2 -2.96 -15.83 13.94
CA SER A 2 -1.63 -15.31 13.71
C SER A 2 -1.68 -13.99 12.96
N SER A 3 -0.78 -13.07 13.30
CA SER A 3 -0.63 -11.79 12.60
C SER A 3 -0.28 -12.02 11.13
N LYS A 4 0.33 -13.14 10.82
CA LYS A 4 0.71 -13.51 9.47
C LYS A 4 -0.51 -13.67 8.55
N LYS A 5 -1.58 -14.32 9.05
CA LYS A 5 -2.81 -14.47 8.28
C LYS A 5 -3.50 -13.13 8.05
N LYS A 6 -3.46 -12.24 9.03
CA LYS A 6 -4.06 -10.93 8.91
C LYS A 6 -3.33 -10.10 7.86
N GLY A 7 -2.00 -10.12 7.87
CA GLY A 7 -1.20 -9.41 6.89
C GLY A 7 -1.48 -9.89 5.47
N TYR A 8 -1.57 -11.20 5.29
CA TYR A 8 -1.86 -11.79 3.99
C TYR A 8 -3.23 -11.35 3.46
N ARG A 9 -4.23 -11.30 4.33
CA ARG A 9 -5.57 -10.88 3.93
C ARG A 9 -5.60 -9.44 3.45
N VAL A 10 -4.90 -8.56 4.14
CA VAL A 10 -4.87 -7.15 3.78
C VAL A 10 -4.12 -6.96 2.46
N GLU A 11 -2.98 -7.64 2.29
CA GLU A 11 -2.27 -7.59 1.01
C GLU A 11 -3.16 -8.04 -0.14
N ARG A 12 -3.89 -9.13 0.06
CA ARG A 12 -4.80 -9.66 -0.97
C ARG A 12 -5.89 -8.66 -1.30
N LYS A 13 -6.46 -8.02 -0.29
CA LYS A 13 -7.50 -7.01 -0.48
C LYS A 13 -6.97 -5.85 -1.32
N VAL A 14 -5.79 -5.36 -1.00
CA VAL A 14 -5.16 -4.25 -1.72
C VAL A 14 -4.85 -4.68 -3.16
N ARG A 15 -4.30 -5.87 -3.34
CA ARG A 15 -4.02 -6.39 -4.67
C ARG A 15 -5.27 -6.44 -5.53
N LEU A 16 -6.37 -6.96 -4.99
CA LEU A 16 -7.62 -7.08 -5.74
C LEU A 16 -8.18 -5.71 -6.13
N LEU A 17 -8.02 -4.71 -5.26
CA LEU A 17 -8.44 -3.35 -5.58
C LEU A 17 -7.64 -2.78 -6.74
N PHE A 18 -6.32 -2.94 -6.72
CA PHE A 18 -5.48 -2.48 -7.83
C PHE A 18 -5.85 -3.18 -9.13
N GLU A 19 -6.04 -4.51 -9.06
CA GLU A 19 -6.39 -5.29 -10.25
C GLU A 19 -7.72 -4.86 -10.84
N LYS A 20 -8.67 -4.49 -10.00
CA LYS A 20 -9.97 -3.99 -10.47
C LYS A 20 -9.83 -2.74 -11.33
N TYR A 21 -8.81 -1.93 -11.07
CA TYR A 21 -8.57 -0.71 -11.85
C TYR A 21 -7.51 -0.88 -12.95
N GLY A 22 -7.23 -2.13 -13.31
CA GLY A 22 -6.38 -2.42 -14.46
C GLY A 22 -4.90 -2.58 -14.17
N TRP A 23 -4.51 -2.60 -12.91
CA TRP A 23 -3.11 -2.80 -12.55
C TRP A 23 -2.78 -4.28 -12.52
N LYS A 24 -1.57 -4.61 -12.93
CA LYS A 24 -1.00 -5.94 -12.67
C LYS A 24 -0.23 -5.86 -11.38
N VAL A 25 -0.47 -6.81 -10.47
CA VAL A 25 0.14 -6.79 -9.15
C VAL A 25 0.95 -8.06 -8.93
N ILE A 26 2.18 -7.88 -8.47
CA ILE A 26 3.13 -8.97 -8.23
C ILE A 26 3.61 -8.84 -6.79
N ARG A 27 3.71 -9.96 -6.07
CA ARG A 27 4.28 -9.93 -4.73
C ARG A 27 5.79 -9.84 -4.84
N ALA A 28 6.36 -8.88 -4.11
CA ALA A 28 7.79 -8.60 -4.20
C ALA A 28 8.66 -9.60 -3.45
N GLY A 29 8.11 -10.27 -2.46
CA GLY A 29 8.91 -11.12 -1.59
C GLY A 29 9.95 -10.29 -0.85
N ALA A 30 11.16 -10.81 -0.76
CA ALA A 30 12.25 -10.12 -0.07
C ALA A 30 13.16 -9.32 -1.01
N SER A 31 12.81 -9.24 -2.29
CA SER A 31 13.73 -8.71 -3.31
C SER A 31 13.87 -7.19 -3.31
N LEU A 32 12.85 -6.45 -2.86
CA LEU A 32 12.82 -4.99 -2.92
C LEU A 32 12.67 -4.36 -1.54
N GLY A 33 13.43 -4.87 -0.59
CA GLY A 33 13.46 -4.29 0.76
C GLY A 33 12.10 -4.33 1.43
N GLU A 34 11.55 -3.17 1.72
CA GLU A 34 10.29 -3.10 2.47
C GLU A 34 9.04 -3.23 1.61
N ALA A 35 9.17 -3.26 0.28
CA ALA A 35 8.02 -3.38 -0.59
C ALA A 35 7.40 -4.77 -0.53
N ASP A 36 6.09 -4.83 -0.38
CA ASP A 36 5.33 -6.08 -0.38
C ASP A 36 4.78 -6.39 -1.77
N LEU A 37 4.39 -5.36 -2.50
CA LEU A 37 3.73 -5.50 -3.80
C LEU A 37 4.36 -4.59 -4.84
N ILE A 38 4.39 -5.08 -6.07
CA ILE A 38 4.82 -4.33 -7.25
C ILE A 38 3.58 -4.16 -8.13
N CYS A 39 3.22 -2.92 -8.45
CA CYS A 39 2.02 -2.63 -9.24
C CYS A 39 2.41 -1.96 -10.54
N ILE A 40 1.97 -2.55 -11.66
CA ILE A 40 2.36 -2.11 -13.00
C ILE A 40 1.12 -1.81 -13.83
N LYS A 41 1.12 -0.64 -14.49
CA LYS A 41 0.04 -0.27 -15.41
C LYS A 41 0.56 0.74 -16.42
N ASN A 42 0.39 0.46 -17.70
CA ASN A 42 0.73 1.40 -18.79
C ASN A 42 2.13 2.01 -18.63
N LYS A 43 3.14 1.15 -18.45
CA LYS A 43 4.55 1.55 -18.27
C LYS A 43 4.83 2.26 -16.96
N LYS A 44 3.84 2.40 -16.09
CA LYS A 44 4.06 2.90 -14.74
C LYS A 44 4.32 1.73 -13.80
N CYS A 45 5.17 1.95 -12.83
CA CYS A 45 5.46 0.95 -11.80
C CYS A 45 5.53 1.65 -10.46
N ILE A 46 4.73 1.19 -9.51
CA ILE A 46 4.80 1.70 -8.14
C ILE A 46 4.96 0.53 -7.18
N LEU A 47 5.60 0.80 -6.07
CA LEU A 47 5.89 -0.20 -5.05
C LEU A 47 5.10 0.13 -3.81
N LEU A 48 4.56 -0.89 -3.15
CA LEU A 48 3.72 -0.71 -1.98
C LEU A 48 4.20 -1.54 -0.81
N GLN A 49 4.11 -0.97 0.38
CA GLN A 49 4.15 -1.74 1.61
C GLN A 49 2.78 -1.64 2.24
N VAL A 50 2.22 -2.78 2.64
CA VAL A 50 0.85 -2.85 3.12
C VAL A 50 0.85 -3.08 4.62
N LYS A 51 0.10 -2.27 5.35
CA LYS A 51 -0.05 -2.35 6.80
C LYS A 51 -1.53 -2.31 7.15
N SER A 52 -1.85 -2.75 8.37
CA SER A 52 -3.20 -2.61 8.89
C SER A 52 -3.15 -2.33 10.37
N THR A 53 -4.18 -1.63 10.87
CA THR A 53 -4.30 -1.36 12.29
C THR A 53 -5.78 -1.08 12.61
N ARG A 54 -6.17 -1.38 13.86
CA ARG A 54 -7.49 -0.99 14.36
C ARG A 54 -7.39 0.23 15.25
N LYS A 55 -6.18 0.74 15.46
CA LYS A 55 -5.94 1.93 16.26
C LYS A 55 -6.10 3.17 15.41
N LYS A 56 -6.20 4.33 16.06
CA LYS A 56 -6.37 5.61 15.37
C LYS A 56 -5.05 6.20 14.90
N VAL A 57 -3.95 5.54 15.16
CA VAL A 57 -2.65 5.97 14.67
C VAL A 57 -1.80 4.74 14.42
N LEU A 58 -1.10 4.75 13.30
CA LEU A 58 -0.11 3.74 12.98
C LEU A 58 1.27 4.39 13.04
N TYR A 59 2.17 3.81 13.82
CA TYR A 59 3.56 4.26 13.87
C TYR A 59 4.36 3.41 12.90
N PHE A 60 4.99 4.07 11.93
CA PHE A 60 5.79 3.38 10.93
C PHE A 60 7.26 3.55 11.28
N TYR A 61 7.96 2.43 11.45
CA TYR A 61 9.36 2.42 11.87
C TYR A 61 10.33 2.06 10.75
N GLY A 62 9.82 1.92 9.52
CA GLY A 62 10.67 1.64 8.38
C GLY A 62 11.33 2.89 7.81
N ASP A 63 11.98 2.74 6.68
CA ASP A 63 12.66 3.84 6.01
C ASP A 63 11.64 4.83 5.43
N LEU A 64 11.89 6.12 5.67
CA LEU A 64 11.01 7.17 5.15
C LEU A 64 11.46 7.58 3.76
N VAL A 65 11.60 6.61 2.87
CA VAL A 65 12.03 6.86 1.49
C VAL A 65 10.81 7.01 0.59
N LYS A 66 10.95 7.84 -0.44
CA LYS A 66 9.86 8.08 -1.38
C LYS A 66 9.97 7.19 -2.61
N GLU A 67 11.11 6.55 -2.80
CA GLU A 67 11.39 5.71 -3.96
C GLU A 67 12.27 4.53 -3.54
N ILE A 68 12.13 3.43 -4.27
CA ILE A 68 13.02 2.28 -4.16
C ILE A 68 13.46 1.96 -5.58
N GLU A 69 14.77 1.95 -5.83
CA GLU A 69 15.35 1.69 -7.16
C GLU A 69 14.76 2.61 -8.23
N GLY A 70 14.43 3.85 -7.85
CA GLY A 70 13.89 4.83 -8.77
C GLY A 70 12.38 4.76 -8.97
N PHE A 71 11.70 3.78 -8.38
CA PHE A 71 10.25 3.66 -8.51
C PHE A 71 9.54 4.23 -7.29
N PRO A 72 8.42 4.95 -7.48
CA PRO A 72 7.69 5.50 -6.34
C PRO A 72 7.30 4.43 -5.33
N PHE A 73 7.46 4.73 -4.06
CA PHE A 73 7.16 3.83 -2.96
C PHE A 73 6.10 4.45 -2.07
N PHE A 74 5.03 3.70 -1.81
CA PHE A 74 3.91 4.15 -0.99
C PHE A 74 3.63 3.18 0.12
N LEU A 75 3.08 3.71 1.22
CA LEU A 75 2.44 2.88 2.23
C LEU A 75 0.95 2.82 1.92
N VAL A 76 0.38 1.64 2.10
CA VAL A 76 -1.07 1.45 2.04
C VAL A 76 -1.48 0.91 3.40
N VAL A 77 -2.35 1.65 4.09
CA VAL A 77 -2.75 1.30 5.46
C VAL A 77 -4.25 1.10 5.53
N ASP A 78 -4.65 -0.09 5.97
CA ASP A 78 -6.06 -0.42 6.18
C ASP A 78 -6.40 -0.15 7.64
N PHE A 79 -7.20 0.89 7.89
CA PHE A 79 -7.68 1.24 9.23
C PHE A 79 -8.98 0.53 9.59
N GLY A 80 -9.49 -0.32 8.69
CA GLY A 80 -10.75 -1.03 8.91
C GLY A 80 -11.94 -0.26 8.36
N TYR A 81 -13.06 -0.95 8.25
CA TYR A 81 -14.33 -0.37 7.81
C TYR A 81 -14.24 0.35 6.46
N GLY A 82 -13.45 -0.19 5.56
CA GLY A 82 -13.31 0.38 4.22
C GLY A 82 -12.38 1.57 4.12
N ASN A 83 -11.76 1.99 5.22
CA ASN A 83 -10.87 3.13 5.20
C ASN A 83 -9.44 2.66 4.94
N ILE A 84 -9.09 2.57 3.65
CA ILE A 84 -7.73 2.20 3.22
C ILE A 84 -7.08 3.45 2.65
N ARG A 85 -5.94 3.83 3.25
CA ARG A 85 -5.23 5.06 2.88
C ARG A 85 -3.96 4.72 2.10
N ILE A 86 -3.58 5.60 1.15
CA ILE A 86 -2.31 5.49 0.45
C ILE A 86 -1.57 6.82 0.63
N LEU A 87 -0.27 6.73 0.95
CA LEU A 87 0.54 7.91 1.24
C LEU A 87 2.02 7.58 1.12
N LYS A 88 2.84 8.62 0.98
CA LYS A 88 4.28 8.44 1.12
C LYS A 88 4.59 8.13 2.58
N PRO A 89 5.67 7.36 2.86
CA PRO A 89 5.99 6.98 4.25
C PRO A 89 6.13 8.16 5.18
N GLU A 90 5.50 8.05 6.35
CA GLU A 90 5.55 9.03 7.43
C GLU A 90 5.65 8.29 8.74
N GLU A 91 6.19 8.94 9.78
CA GLU A 91 6.35 8.29 11.08
C GLU A 91 5.01 7.99 11.76
N LYS A 92 4.05 8.91 11.65
CA LYS A 92 2.72 8.75 12.24
C LYS A 92 1.67 8.86 11.14
N ILE A 93 0.81 7.87 11.08
CA ILE A 93 -0.21 7.80 10.04
C ILE A 93 -1.58 7.71 10.71
N PHE A 94 -2.47 8.60 10.32
CA PHE A 94 -3.81 8.72 10.89
C PHE A 94 -4.86 8.27 9.88
N PRO A 95 -6.10 7.99 10.33
CA PRO A 95 -7.16 7.56 9.40
C PRO A 95 -7.50 8.57 8.31
N ASP A 96 -7.07 9.81 8.43
CA ASP A 96 -7.25 10.82 7.38
C ASP A 96 -5.96 11.20 6.68
N SER A 97 -4.87 10.48 6.94
CA SER A 97 -3.59 10.73 6.27
C SER A 97 -3.66 10.33 4.80
N GLY A 98 -2.92 11.05 3.96
CA GLY A 98 -2.86 10.74 2.53
C GLY A 98 -4.22 10.84 1.87
N MET A 99 -4.53 9.88 1.00
CA MET A 99 -5.84 9.85 0.36
C MET A 99 -6.41 8.43 0.43
N LEU A 100 -7.72 8.32 0.22
CA LEU A 100 -8.34 7.00 0.12
C LEU A 100 -7.75 6.27 -1.09
N LEU A 101 -7.48 5.00 -0.90
CA LEU A 101 -6.93 4.19 -1.99
C LEU A 101 -7.85 4.20 -3.20
N LYS A 102 -9.15 4.13 -2.98
CA LYS A 102 -10.13 4.18 -4.06
C LYS A 102 -10.00 5.47 -4.86
N ASP A 103 -9.84 6.61 -4.20
CA ASP A 103 -9.71 7.89 -4.89
C ASP A 103 -8.41 7.94 -5.69
N PHE A 104 -7.33 7.42 -5.13
CA PHE A 104 -6.06 7.34 -5.83
C PHE A 104 -6.20 6.53 -7.13
N LEU A 105 -6.85 5.38 -7.02
CA LEU A 105 -7.02 4.48 -8.16
C LEU A 105 -7.96 5.07 -9.22
N GLU A 106 -8.98 5.80 -8.81
CA GLU A 106 -9.92 6.43 -9.74
C GLU A 106 -9.33 7.61 -10.47
N LYS A 107 -8.40 8.34 -9.84
CA LYS A 107 -7.74 9.48 -10.47
C LYS A 107 -6.71 9.06 -11.51
N ASP A 108 -6.20 7.87 -11.38
CA ASP A 108 -5.17 7.38 -12.30
C ASP A 108 -5.84 6.82 -13.56
N LYS A 109 -6.29 7.70 -14.42
CA LYS A 109 -6.96 7.34 -15.67
C LYS A 109 -5.96 7.32 -16.80
N ILE A 110 -5.17 6.30 -16.85
CA ILE A 110 -4.19 6.22 -17.92
C ILE A 110 -4.48 5.02 -18.79
#